data_e9dc9f6db3a3ca9d86d2e67f8a9dbb53
#
_entry.id   e9dc9f6db3a3ca9d86d2e67f8a9dbb53
#
_cell.length_a   1.000
_cell.length_b   1.000
_cell.length_c   1.000
_cell.angle_alpha   90.00
_cell.angle_beta   90.00
_cell.angle_gamma   90.00
#
_symmetry.space_group_name_H-M   'P 1'
#
loop_
_entity.id
_entity.type
_entity.pdbx_description
1 polymer ?
#
loop_
_entity_poly.entity_id
_entity_poly.type
_entity_poly.pdbx_seq_one_letter_code
_entity_poly.pdbx_strand_id
1 'polypeptide(L)'
;MPLRNVAEYLERSAARVPDKTAFSDAAGAVSYRQMLHDAQALGTVLAGLPGCRNAPVAVMIGRTAASVTAMQGVLQSGCYYVPIDVQMPEARMRSILGQVHARAIVHTAANEPQARALADCAPLVSLEEASQRTPDEALLRARREEILDIDPVYVLFTSGSTGTPKGIVIP
;
A
#
# COMPACT_ATOMS: atom_id res chain seq x y z
N MET A 1 -5.27 -18.05 -17.56
CA MET A 1 -5.89 -16.75 -17.80
C MET A 1 -4.80 -15.68 -17.83
N PRO A 2 -4.82 -14.69 -18.71
CA PRO A 2 -3.89 -13.56 -18.62
C PRO A 2 -4.14 -12.79 -17.34
N LEU A 3 -3.05 -12.29 -16.72
CA LEU A 3 -3.13 -11.44 -15.53
C LEU A 3 -3.70 -10.08 -15.94
N ARG A 4 -4.63 -9.54 -15.13
CA ARG A 4 -5.31 -8.27 -15.40
C ARG A 4 -4.74 -7.11 -14.60
N ASN A 5 -4.18 -7.41 -13.41
CA ASN A 5 -3.62 -6.39 -12.55
C ASN A 5 -2.40 -6.90 -11.75
N VAL A 6 -1.67 -5.97 -11.14
CA VAL A 6 -0.42 -6.26 -10.41
C VAL A 6 -0.66 -7.13 -9.16
N ALA A 7 -1.80 -7.03 -8.50
CA ALA A 7 -2.11 -7.82 -7.29
C ALA A 7 -2.16 -9.33 -7.58
N GLU A 8 -2.60 -9.73 -8.79
CA GLU A 8 -2.68 -11.13 -9.21
C GLU A 8 -1.30 -11.82 -9.30
N TYR A 9 -0.21 -11.06 -9.49
CA TYR A 9 1.15 -11.64 -9.53
C TYR A 9 1.55 -12.23 -8.18
N LEU A 10 1.22 -11.54 -7.07
CA LEU A 10 1.50 -12.04 -5.73
C LEU A 10 0.67 -13.29 -5.44
N GLU A 11 -0.63 -13.28 -5.75
CA GLU A 11 -1.52 -14.42 -5.56
C GLU A 11 -1.06 -15.65 -6.33
N ARG A 12 -0.70 -15.47 -7.60
CA ARG A 12 -0.19 -16.55 -8.46
C ARG A 12 1.13 -17.11 -7.94
N SER A 13 2.01 -16.26 -7.44
CA SER A 13 3.29 -16.68 -6.86
C SER A 13 3.08 -17.44 -5.56
N ALA A 14 2.19 -16.96 -4.67
CA ALA A 14 1.84 -17.62 -3.42
C ALA A 14 1.16 -18.99 -3.66
N ALA A 15 0.30 -19.10 -4.68
CA ALA A 15 -0.31 -20.37 -5.04
C ALA A 15 0.72 -21.39 -5.57
N ARG A 16 1.76 -20.94 -6.29
CA ARG A 16 2.75 -21.82 -6.90
C ARG A 16 3.89 -22.23 -5.98
N VAL A 17 4.39 -21.29 -5.17
CA VAL A 17 5.58 -21.47 -4.31
C VAL A 17 5.36 -20.78 -2.94
N PRO A 18 4.35 -21.21 -2.15
CA PRO A 18 3.90 -20.49 -0.95
C PRO A 18 4.99 -20.29 0.09
N ASP A 19 5.82 -21.28 0.30
CA ASP A 19 6.82 -21.30 1.38
C ASP A 19 8.19 -20.74 0.95
N LYS A 20 8.32 -20.38 -0.36
CA LYS A 20 9.51 -19.70 -0.85
C LYS A 20 9.57 -18.29 -0.29
N THR A 21 10.77 -17.83 0.06
CA THR A 21 11.03 -16.43 0.44
C THR A 21 10.63 -15.49 -0.70
N ALA A 22 9.73 -14.57 -0.41
CA ALA A 22 9.34 -13.50 -1.32
C ALA A 22 10.29 -12.31 -1.20
N PHE A 23 10.56 -11.88 0.02
CA PHE A 23 11.48 -10.79 0.36
C PHE A 23 12.26 -11.11 1.62
N SER A 24 13.46 -10.53 1.73
CA SER A 24 14.27 -10.54 2.96
C SER A 24 14.91 -9.18 3.17
N ASP A 25 15.04 -8.79 4.44
CA ASP A 25 15.71 -7.58 4.90
C ASP A 25 16.47 -7.86 6.19
N ALA A 26 16.94 -6.81 6.87
CA ALA A 26 17.68 -6.94 8.13
C ALA A 26 16.82 -7.52 9.28
N ALA A 27 15.51 -7.43 9.21
CA ALA A 27 14.58 -7.97 10.22
C ALA A 27 14.26 -9.46 10.00
N GLY A 28 14.53 -9.98 8.78
CA GLY A 28 14.27 -11.39 8.47
C GLY A 28 13.77 -11.61 7.05
N ALA A 29 13.07 -12.73 6.86
CA ALA A 29 12.52 -13.12 5.56
C ALA A 29 11.01 -13.36 5.68
N VAL A 30 10.25 -12.97 4.66
CA VAL A 30 8.83 -13.25 4.54
C VAL A 30 8.58 -14.17 3.36
N SER A 31 7.75 -15.21 3.55
CA SER A 31 7.34 -16.12 2.47
C SER A 31 6.23 -15.49 1.61
N TYR A 32 6.02 -16.04 0.41
CA TYR A 32 4.89 -15.63 -0.43
C TYR A 32 3.54 -15.82 0.24
N ARG A 33 3.37 -16.91 1.01
CA ARG A 33 2.15 -17.18 1.78
C ARG A 33 1.89 -16.09 2.81
N GLN A 34 2.90 -15.78 3.63
CA GLN A 34 2.76 -14.77 4.68
C GLN A 34 2.53 -13.37 4.08
N MET A 35 3.31 -13.02 3.05
CA MET A 35 3.14 -11.73 2.38
C MET A 35 1.75 -11.57 1.77
N LEU A 36 1.20 -12.61 1.14
CA LEU A 36 -0.15 -12.59 0.59
C LEU A 36 -1.20 -12.42 1.69
N HIS A 37 -1.09 -13.20 2.78
CA HIS A 37 -2.00 -13.09 3.92
C HIS A 37 -2.03 -11.66 4.47
N ASP A 38 -0.87 -11.09 4.77
CA ASP A 38 -0.77 -9.76 5.36
C ASP A 38 -1.26 -8.67 4.40
N ALA A 39 -0.94 -8.80 3.10
CA ALA A 39 -1.44 -7.89 2.08
C ALA A 39 -2.98 -7.97 1.95
N GLN A 40 -3.56 -9.16 1.97
CA GLN A 40 -5.02 -9.32 1.89
C GLN A 40 -5.72 -8.85 3.16
N ALA A 41 -5.14 -9.08 4.33
CA ALA A 41 -5.67 -8.57 5.60
C ALA A 41 -5.68 -7.03 5.62
N LEU A 42 -4.57 -6.39 5.23
CA LEU A 42 -4.51 -4.94 5.07
C LEU A 42 -5.50 -4.45 3.99
N GLY A 43 -5.57 -5.13 2.86
CA GLY A 43 -6.52 -4.83 1.78
C GLY A 43 -7.97 -4.85 2.25
N THR A 44 -8.33 -5.80 3.10
CA THR A 44 -9.68 -5.91 3.71
C THR A 44 -9.99 -4.70 4.59
N VAL A 45 -9.04 -4.29 5.44
CA VAL A 45 -9.20 -3.09 6.29
C VAL A 45 -9.40 -1.85 5.43
N LEU A 46 -8.54 -1.64 4.43
CA LEU A 46 -8.62 -0.48 3.54
C LEU A 46 -9.91 -0.47 2.71
N ALA A 47 -10.32 -1.61 2.16
CA ALA A 47 -11.56 -1.72 1.38
C ALA A 47 -12.83 -1.40 2.20
N GLY A 48 -12.77 -1.56 3.52
CA GLY A 48 -13.82 -1.17 4.46
C GLY A 48 -13.87 0.32 4.80
N LEU A 49 -12.83 1.10 4.46
CA LEU A 49 -12.81 2.52 4.75
C LEU A 49 -13.64 3.32 3.73
N PRO A 50 -14.36 4.37 4.19
CA PRO A 50 -15.11 5.23 3.27
C PRO A 50 -14.20 5.90 2.24
N GLY A 51 -14.58 5.83 0.97
CA GLY A 51 -13.86 6.45 -0.13
C GLY A 51 -12.58 5.75 -0.58
N CYS A 52 -12.24 4.58 0.00
CA CYS A 52 -11.14 3.73 -0.46
C CYS A 52 -11.60 2.81 -1.61
N ARG A 53 -11.80 3.41 -2.77
CA ARG A 53 -12.10 2.70 -4.02
C ARG A 53 -11.47 3.48 -5.17
N ASN A 54 -10.56 2.85 -5.91
CA ASN A 54 -9.72 3.49 -6.92
C ASN A 54 -9.19 4.85 -6.44
N ALA A 55 -8.62 4.86 -5.24
CA ALA A 55 -8.29 6.08 -4.50
C ALA A 55 -6.85 6.02 -3.96
N PRO A 56 -6.20 7.18 -3.73
CA PRO A 56 -4.84 7.22 -3.22
C PRO A 56 -4.77 6.81 -1.76
N VAL A 57 -3.89 5.86 -1.46
CA VAL A 57 -3.51 5.47 -0.10
C VAL A 57 -2.01 5.69 0.05
N ALA A 58 -1.63 6.54 1.00
CA ALA A 58 -0.23 6.77 1.29
C ALA A 58 0.37 5.56 2.00
N VAL A 59 1.57 5.14 1.60
CA VAL A 59 2.33 4.08 2.27
C VAL A 59 3.65 4.67 2.74
N MET A 60 3.84 4.71 4.05
CA MET A 60 5.11 5.12 4.63
C MET A 60 6.15 4.03 4.41
N ILE A 61 7.16 4.33 3.59
CA ILE A 61 8.13 3.36 3.14
C ILE A 61 9.48 3.51 3.82
N GLY A 62 10.04 2.35 4.17
CA GLY A 62 11.46 2.12 4.41
C GLY A 62 12.00 1.09 3.43
N ARG A 63 13.24 0.67 3.60
CA ARG A 63 13.84 -0.41 2.79
C ARG A 63 13.54 -1.77 3.44
N THR A 64 12.26 -2.13 3.55
CA THR A 64 11.81 -3.32 4.30
C THR A 64 10.81 -4.15 3.51
N ALA A 65 10.73 -5.44 3.81
CA ALA A 65 9.71 -6.34 3.29
C ALA A 65 8.29 -5.87 3.66
N ALA A 66 8.12 -5.29 4.86
CA ALA A 66 6.87 -4.72 5.32
C ALA A 66 6.36 -3.59 4.41
N SER A 67 7.26 -2.72 3.91
CA SER A 67 6.87 -1.67 2.95
C SER A 67 6.30 -2.25 1.65
N VAL A 68 6.91 -3.33 1.14
CA VAL A 68 6.42 -4.01 -0.07
C VAL A 68 5.09 -4.70 0.19
N THR A 69 4.94 -5.35 1.36
CA THR A 69 3.68 -5.96 1.79
C THR A 69 2.56 -4.92 1.89
N ALA A 70 2.85 -3.75 2.46
CA ALA A 70 1.88 -2.65 2.55
C ALA A 70 1.44 -2.15 1.16
N MET A 71 2.37 -1.97 0.21
CA MET A 71 2.04 -1.60 -1.17
C MET A 71 1.13 -2.64 -1.81
N GLN A 72 1.44 -3.94 -1.65
CA GLN A 72 0.58 -5.01 -2.14
C GLN A 72 -0.80 -5.00 -1.48
N GLY A 73 -0.88 -4.70 -0.19
CA GLY A 73 -2.15 -4.58 0.53
C GLY A 73 -3.04 -3.46 0.00
N VAL A 74 -2.46 -2.32 -0.36
CA VAL A 74 -3.19 -1.24 -1.03
C VAL A 74 -3.76 -1.71 -2.36
N LEU A 75 -2.98 -2.41 -3.18
CA LEU A 75 -3.45 -2.94 -4.47
C LEU A 75 -4.55 -4.00 -4.29
N GLN A 76 -4.46 -4.84 -3.26
CA GLN A 76 -5.51 -5.81 -2.92
C GLN A 76 -6.84 -5.14 -2.57
N SER A 77 -6.84 -3.94 -2.02
CA SER A 77 -8.05 -3.18 -1.67
C SER A 77 -8.78 -2.55 -2.87
N GLY A 78 -8.17 -2.57 -4.06
CA GLY A 78 -8.65 -1.83 -5.24
C GLY A 78 -8.30 -0.35 -5.22
N CYS A 79 -7.32 0.05 -4.42
CA CYS A 79 -6.73 1.39 -4.37
C CYS A 79 -5.35 1.40 -5.03
N TYR A 80 -4.78 2.60 -5.21
CA TYR A 80 -3.41 2.77 -5.66
C TYR A 80 -2.55 3.41 -4.57
N TYR A 81 -1.25 3.08 -4.53
CA TYR A 81 -0.40 3.58 -3.46
C TYR A 81 0.40 4.82 -3.85
N VAL A 82 0.66 5.64 -2.84
CA VAL A 82 1.53 6.82 -2.91
C VAL A 82 2.66 6.59 -1.90
N PRO A 83 3.87 6.22 -2.35
CA PRO A 83 4.97 5.96 -1.43
C PRO A 83 5.48 7.26 -0.82
N ILE A 84 5.58 7.29 0.51
CA ILE A 84 6.09 8.40 1.32
C ILE A 84 7.35 7.93 2.02
N ASP A 85 8.52 8.43 1.61
CA ASP A 85 9.78 8.13 2.28
C ASP A 85 9.78 8.77 3.68
N VAL A 86 9.99 7.95 4.71
CA VAL A 86 10.02 8.39 6.11
C VAL A 86 11.15 9.37 6.43
N GLN A 87 12.14 9.49 5.56
CA GLN A 87 13.23 10.46 5.69
C GLN A 87 12.89 11.84 5.08
N MET A 88 11.74 11.97 4.42
CA MET A 88 11.30 13.28 3.91
C MET A 88 11.00 14.24 5.07
N PRO A 89 11.26 15.55 4.90
CA PRO A 89 10.75 16.57 5.83
C PRO A 89 9.21 16.50 5.95
N GLU A 90 8.69 16.64 7.16
CA GLU A 90 7.24 16.56 7.44
C GLU A 90 6.41 17.50 6.56
N ALA A 91 6.86 18.74 6.38
CA ALA A 91 6.17 19.71 5.52
C ALA A 91 5.99 19.20 4.08
N ARG A 92 6.97 18.44 3.56
CA ARG A 92 6.88 17.84 2.23
C ARG A 92 5.91 16.67 2.21
N MET A 93 5.91 15.81 3.23
CA MET A 93 4.94 14.72 3.36
C MET A 93 3.52 15.25 3.41
N ARG A 94 3.25 16.29 4.22
CA ARG A 94 1.96 16.97 4.28
C ARG A 94 1.53 17.56 2.94
N SER A 95 2.45 18.20 2.23
CA SER A 95 2.17 18.75 0.88
C SER A 95 1.75 17.66 -0.10
N ILE A 96 2.42 16.51 -0.10
CA ILE A 96 2.06 15.37 -0.98
C ILE A 96 0.69 14.82 -0.59
N LEU A 97 0.45 14.55 0.70
CA LEU A 97 -0.82 14.02 1.21
C LEU A 97 -2.00 14.92 0.85
N GLY A 98 -1.82 16.24 0.99
CA GLY A 98 -2.83 17.23 0.61
C GLY A 98 -3.10 17.28 -0.89
N GLN A 99 -2.06 17.16 -1.74
CA GLN A 99 -2.23 17.18 -3.20
C GLN A 99 -2.98 15.95 -3.71
N VAL A 100 -2.70 14.77 -3.16
CA VAL A 100 -3.38 13.53 -3.59
C VAL A 100 -4.71 13.30 -2.88
N HIS A 101 -5.01 14.05 -1.82
CA HIS A 101 -6.18 13.79 -0.96
C HIS A 101 -6.21 12.35 -0.46
N ALA A 102 -5.10 11.91 0.13
CA ALA A 102 -4.92 10.55 0.62
C ALA A 102 -6.08 10.09 1.51
N ARG A 103 -6.60 8.88 1.27
CA ARG A 103 -7.74 8.32 2.02
C ARG A 103 -7.32 7.60 3.29
N ALA A 104 -6.08 7.15 3.34
CA ALA A 104 -5.45 6.57 4.51
C ALA A 104 -3.93 6.71 4.41
N ILE A 105 -3.26 6.56 5.55
CA ILE A 105 -1.80 6.46 5.66
C ILE A 105 -1.49 5.10 6.27
N VAL A 106 -0.91 4.21 5.48
CA VAL A 106 -0.43 2.91 5.97
C VAL A 106 0.97 3.09 6.54
N HIS A 107 1.17 2.57 7.73
CA HIS A 107 2.45 2.60 8.43
C HIS A 107 2.79 1.25 9.06
N THR A 108 4.04 1.11 9.50
CA THR A 108 4.51 0.00 10.32
C THR A 108 4.85 0.50 11.71
N ALA A 109 5.05 -0.39 12.68
CA ALA A 109 5.49 -0.02 14.03
C ALA A 109 6.80 0.79 14.01
N ALA A 110 7.70 0.51 13.05
CA ALA A 110 8.99 1.18 12.93
C ALA A 110 8.86 2.68 12.55
N ASN A 111 7.78 3.08 11.87
CA ASN A 111 7.56 4.47 11.42
C ASN A 111 6.28 5.09 11.99
N GLU A 112 5.70 4.48 13.02
CA GLU A 112 4.52 5.00 13.70
C GLU A 112 4.68 6.43 14.23
N PRO A 113 5.82 6.85 14.84
CA PRO A 113 5.98 8.23 15.29
C PRO A 113 5.82 9.26 14.17
N GLN A 114 6.38 8.99 12.97
CA GLN A 114 6.25 9.85 11.81
C GLN A 114 4.81 9.83 11.26
N ALA A 115 4.14 8.65 11.26
CA ALA A 115 2.74 8.55 10.87
C ALA A 115 1.83 9.36 11.80
N ARG A 116 2.03 9.29 13.11
CA ARG A 116 1.26 10.05 14.11
C ARG A 116 1.35 11.56 13.89
N ALA A 117 2.50 12.07 13.45
CA ALA A 117 2.65 13.48 13.11
C ALA A 117 1.78 13.90 11.91
N LEU A 118 1.28 12.97 11.12
CA LEU A 118 0.47 13.18 9.92
C LEU A 118 -1.00 12.75 10.10
N ALA A 119 -1.42 12.39 11.32
CA ALA A 119 -2.75 11.83 11.60
C ALA A 119 -3.92 12.77 11.31
N ASP A 120 -3.66 14.08 11.23
CA ASP A 120 -4.62 15.10 10.82
C ASP A 120 -4.81 15.17 9.28
N CYS A 121 -3.90 14.59 8.49
CA CYS A 121 -4.00 14.56 7.04
C CYS A 121 -4.92 13.44 6.54
N ALA A 122 -4.87 12.24 7.15
CA ALA A 122 -5.71 11.10 6.82
C ALA A 122 -5.70 10.04 7.95
N PRO A 123 -6.69 9.13 8.01
CA PRO A 123 -6.70 8.02 8.97
C PRO A 123 -5.45 7.16 8.88
N LEU A 124 -4.91 6.77 10.04
CA LEU A 124 -3.76 5.87 10.13
C LEU A 124 -4.21 4.41 10.12
N VAL A 125 -3.47 3.56 9.41
CA VAL A 125 -3.68 2.10 9.35
C VAL A 125 -2.34 1.42 9.61
N SER A 126 -2.24 0.67 10.71
CA SER A 126 -1.07 -0.14 11.01
C SER A 126 -1.08 -1.44 10.22
N LEU A 127 0.03 -1.76 9.54
CA LEU A 127 0.18 -3.03 8.84
C LEU A 127 0.13 -4.20 9.83
N GLU A 128 0.79 -4.09 10.98
CA GLU A 128 0.86 -5.15 11.98
C GLU A 128 -0.51 -5.44 12.60
N GLU A 129 -1.30 -4.40 12.90
CA GLU A 129 -2.67 -4.58 13.41
C GLU A 129 -3.60 -5.16 12.33
N ALA A 130 -3.46 -4.70 11.09
CA ALA A 130 -4.24 -5.23 9.98
C ALA A 130 -3.93 -6.70 9.72
N SER A 131 -2.67 -7.13 9.82
CA SER A 131 -2.21 -8.51 9.60
C SER A 131 -2.80 -9.52 10.61
N GLN A 132 -3.32 -9.04 11.77
CA GLN A 132 -4.03 -9.89 12.73
C GLN A 132 -5.48 -10.21 12.32
N ARG A 133 -5.98 -9.58 11.28
CA ARG A 133 -7.36 -9.78 10.82
C ARG A 133 -7.43 -10.89 9.77
N THR A 134 -8.58 -11.55 9.72
CA THR A 134 -8.86 -12.51 8.66
C THR A 134 -9.18 -11.76 7.37
N PRO A 135 -8.54 -12.08 6.24
CA PRO A 135 -8.89 -11.51 4.95
C PRO A 135 -10.33 -11.84 4.53
N ASP A 136 -11.04 -10.85 3.99
CA ASP A 136 -12.33 -11.04 3.32
C ASP A 136 -12.08 -11.21 1.81
N GLU A 137 -11.89 -12.46 1.39
CA GLU A 137 -11.61 -12.79 0.00
C GLU A 137 -12.75 -12.40 -0.97
N ALA A 138 -13.99 -12.42 -0.50
CA ALA A 138 -15.15 -12.06 -1.33
C ALA A 138 -15.15 -10.55 -1.62
N LEU A 139 -14.91 -9.73 -0.59
CA LEU A 139 -14.76 -8.28 -0.72
C LEU A 139 -13.58 -7.93 -1.64
N LEU A 140 -12.42 -8.53 -1.43
CA LEU A 140 -11.22 -8.25 -2.23
C LEU A 140 -11.40 -8.67 -3.69
N ARG A 141 -12.08 -9.79 -3.94
CA ARG A 141 -12.43 -10.22 -5.30
C ARG A 141 -13.32 -9.20 -5.99
N ALA A 142 -14.40 -8.77 -5.33
CA ALA A 142 -15.29 -7.74 -5.86
C ALA A 142 -14.54 -6.45 -6.19
N ARG A 143 -13.61 -6.01 -5.33
CA ARG A 143 -12.77 -4.84 -5.59
C ARG A 143 -11.88 -5.00 -6.83
N ARG A 144 -11.27 -6.17 -7.02
CA ARG A 144 -10.42 -6.45 -8.19
C ARG A 144 -11.18 -6.51 -9.51
N GLU A 145 -12.40 -7.02 -9.50
CA GLU A 145 -13.26 -7.07 -10.69
C GLU A 145 -13.63 -5.69 -11.22
N GLU A 146 -13.53 -4.66 -10.36
CA GLU A 146 -13.80 -3.27 -10.70
C GLU A 146 -12.59 -2.51 -11.26
N ILE A 147 -11.36 -3.05 -11.11
CA ILE A 147 -10.12 -2.42 -11.59
C ILE A 147 -9.99 -2.61 -13.09
N LEU A 148 -9.70 -1.51 -13.78
CA LEU A 148 -9.37 -1.49 -15.20
C LEU A 148 -7.84 -1.47 -15.40
N ASP A 149 -7.36 -1.90 -16.53
CA ASP A 149 -5.94 -1.91 -16.91
C ASP A 149 -5.34 -0.51 -17.10
N ILE A 150 -6.19 0.52 -17.17
CA ILE A 150 -5.81 1.94 -17.23
C ILE A 150 -5.85 2.64 -15.85
N ASP A 151 -6.34 1.95 -14.81
CA ASP A 151 -6.40 2.51 -13.47
C ASP A 151 -4.99 2.65 -12.86
N PRO A 152 -4.76 3.67 -12.01
CA PRO A 152 -3.47 3.86 -11.37
C PRO A 152 -3.05 2.67 -10.52
N VAL A 153 -1.79 2.28 -10.61
CA VAL A 153 -1.12 1.37 -9.67
C VAL A 153 -0.44 2.16 -8.56
N TYR A 154 0.24 3.26 -8.93
CA TYR A 154 0.88 4.15 -7.96
C TYR A 154 1.11 5.56 -8.51
N VAL A 155 1.39 6.49 -7.58
CA VAL A 155 1.80 7.86 -7.90
C VAL A 155 3.15 8.14 -7.25
N LEU A 156 4.14 8.50 -8.05
CA LEU A 156 5.47 8.94 -7.56
C LEU A 156 5.59 10.45 -7.61
N PHE A 157 6.15 11.02 -6.54
CA PHE A 157 6.45 12.44 -6.47
C PHE A 157 7.94 12.71 -6.71
N THR A 158 8.22 13.58 -7.67
CA THR A 158 9.57 14.06 -7.95
C THR A 158 9.76 15.47 -7.41
N SER A 159 11.04 15.85 -7.16
CA SER A 159 11.39 17.22 -6.83
C SER A 159 11.25 18.07 -8.11
N GLY A 160 10.15 18.82 -8.19
CA GLY A 160 9.98 19.79 -9.28
C GLY A 160 10.98 20.94 -9.17
N SER A 161 11.47 21.46 -10.31
CA SER A 161 12.36 22.63 -10.38
C SER A 161 11.74 23.90 -9.76
N THR A 162 10.43 23.90 -9.53
CA THR A 162 9.64 25.00 -8.92
C THR A 162 9.43 24.84 -7.40
N GLY A 163 10.08 23.86 -6.77
CA GLY A 163 9.93 23.58 -5.32
C GLY A 163 8.64 22.82 -4.93
N THR A 164 7.60 22.83 -5.76
CA THR A 164 6.37 22.07 -5.51
C THR A 164 6.53 20.65 -6.04
N PRO A 165 6.26 19.61 -5.21
CA PRO A 165 6.30 18.22 -5.67
C PRO A 165 5.35 17.99 -6.86
N LYS A 166 5.82 17.28 -7.88
CA LYS A 166 5.00 16.87 -9.04
C LYS A 166 4.73 15.37 -8.97
N GLY A 167 3.45 14.98 -8.97
CA GLY A 167 3.02 13.60 -8.99
C GLY A 167 2.98 13.05 -10.42
N ILE A 168 3.58 11.86 -10.62
CA ILE A 168 3.51 11.10 -11.87
C ILE A 168 2.66 9.88 -11.59
N VAL A 169 1.54 9.76 -12.28
CA VAL A 169 0.62 8.63 -12.18
C VAL A 169 1.11 7.52 -13.10
N ILE A 170 1.22 6.31 -12.56
CA ILE A 170 1.60 5.10 -13.30
C ILE A 170 0.41 4.13 -13.27
N PRO A 171 -0.15 3.81 -14.46
CA PRO A 171 -1.20 2.81 -14.60
C PRO A 171 -0.65 1.39 -14.57
#